data_6e42a683e43595b9aa89c2ff98913216
#
_entry.id   6e42a683e43595b9aa89c2ff98913216
#
_cell.length_a   1.000
_cell.length_b   1.000
_cell.length_c   1.000
_cell.angle_alpha   90.00
_cell.angle_beta   90.00
_cell.angle_gamma   90.00
#
_symmetry.space_group_name_H-M   'P 1'
#
loop_
_entity.id
_entity.type
_entity.pdbx_description
1 polymer ?
#
loop_
_entity_poly.entity_id
_entity_poly.type
_entity_poly.pdbx_seq_one_letter_code
_entity_poly.pdbx_strand_id
1 'polypeptide(L)'
;NIIINHSKLLFLFASMCFMTSCEETLIGPAVLNTPQTNFQEMWKSYDQYYGLFQIKEVDWQATYDTYAPLINDQTTDEELKDIFHDMIDPLNDNHTFIITTENEPRIESGIFDTLKVQTDFSLDLIPSYVSDFTHYGAAIDYGTLEGNIGYIHLGDFIPSQQYFGDA
;
A
#
# COMPACT_ATOMS: atom_id res chain seq x y z
N ASN A 1 -22.19 -33.00 48.20
CA ASN A 1 -22.89 -31.71 47.93
C ASN A 1 -21.84 -30.63 47.72
N ILE A 2 -21.66 -30.26 46.47
CA ILE A 2 -20.78 -29.15 46.09
C ILE A 2 -21.60 -27.88 46.27
N ILE A 3 -21.34 -27.13 47.32
CA ILE A 3 -21.93 -25.79 47.49
C ILE A 3 -21.20 -24.85 46.54
N ILE A 4 -21.80 -24.62 45.39
CA ILE A 4 -21.30 -23.62 44.44
C ILE A 4 -21.58 -22.22 45.07
N ASN A 5 -20.50 -21.53 45.39
CA ASN A 5 -20.61 -20.19 45.97
C ASN A 5 -21.09 -19.22 44.91
N HIS A 6 -22.36 -18.77 45.01
CA HIS A 6 -23.04 -17.92 44.04
C HIS A 6 -22.24 -16.66 43.72
N SER A 7 -21.44 -16.15 44.65
CA SER A 7 -20.59 -14.98 44.38
C SER A 7 -19.45 -15.28 43.40
N LYS A 8 -18.88 -16.49 43.40
CA LYS A 8 -17.85 -16.89 42.43
C LYS A 8 -18.45 -17.16 41.06
N LEU A 9 -19.68 -17.66 41.00
CA LEU A 9 -20.40 -17.86 39.73
C LEU A 9 -20.76 -16.52 39.08
N LEU A 10 -21.19 -15.54 39.90
CA LEU A 10 -21.48 -14.18 39.42
C LEU A 10 -20.20 -13.46 38.88
N PHE A 11 -19.07 -13.68 39.55
CA PHE A 11 -17.77 -13.12 39.10
C PHE A 11 -17.29 -13.74 37.79
N LEU A 12 -17.47 -15.06 37.61
CA LEU A 12 -17.16 -15.75 36.36
C LEU A 12 -18.07 -15.25 35.19
N PHE A 13 -19.35 -15.06 35.48
CA PHE A 13 -20.31 -14.55 34.48
C PHE A 13 -20.02 -13.10 34.11
N ALA A 14 -19.71 -12.25 35.08
CA ALA A 14 -19.30 -10.87 34.83
C ALA A 14 -18.00 -10.77 34.01
N SER A 15 -16.99 -11.65 34.34
CA SER A 15 -15.73 -11.70 33.59
C SER A 15 -15.92 -12.15 32.12
N MET A 16 -16.88 -13.03 31.87
CA MET A 16 -17.17 -13.54 30.53
C MET A 16 -17.88 -12.50 29.63
N CYS A 17 -18.66 -11.58 30.23
CA CYS A 17 -19.32 -10.49 29.50
C CYS A 17 -18.34 -9.39 29.02
N PHE A 18 -17.16 -9.28 29.62
CA PHE A 18 -16.15 -8.29 29.19
C PHE A 18 -15.32 -8.75 27.99
N MET A 19 -15.42 -10.03 27.57
CA MET A 19 -14.62 -10.56 26.46
C MET A 19 -15.29 -10.42 25.09
N THR A 20 -16.53 -9.95 25.00
CA THR A 20 -17.29 -9.92 23.73
C THR A 20 -17.46 -8.54 23.13
N SER A 21 -16.78 -7.50 23.64
CA SER A 21 -17.15 -6.12 23.31
C SER A 21 -16.10 -5.26 22.61
N CYS A 22 -14.98 -5.80 22.10
CA CYS A 22 -13.89 -4.93 21.66
C CYS A 22 -13.57 -4.94 20.17
N GLU A 23 -14.15 -5.84 19.37
CA GLU A 23 -13.74 -5.97 17.97
C GLU A 23 -14.32 -4.84 17.10
N GLU A 24 -15.59 -4.56 17.20
CA GLU A 24 -16.23 -3.49 16.42
C GLU A 24 -15.77 -2.08 16.81
N THR A 25 -15.35 -1.88 18.06
CA THR A 25 -14.92 -0.55 18.54
C THR A 25 -13.52 -0.19 18.07
N LEU A 26 -12.69 -1.20 17.77
CA LEU A 26 -11.30 -1.02 17.31
C LEU A 26 -11.15 -1.07 15.79
N ILE A 27 -11.99 -1.87 15.12
CA ILE A 27 -11.86 -2.14 13.68
C ILE A 27 -12.97 -1.42 12.89
N GLY A 28 -14.00 -0.93 13.59
CA GLY A 28 -15.21 -0.40 12.95
C GLY A 28 -16.18 -1.49 12.49
N PRO A 29 -17.38 -1.12 12.04
CA PRO A 29 -18.33 -2.08 11.50
C PRO A 29 -17.76 -2.77 10.26
N ALA A 30 -18.02 -4.08 10.14
CA ALA A 30 -17.64 -4.83 8.95
C ALA A 30 -18.24 -4.17 7.70
N VAL A 31 -17.37 -3.77 6.78
CA VAL A 31 -17.76 -3.21 5.50
C VAL A 31 -18.41 -4.33 4.67
N LEU A 32 -19.62 -4.08 4.16
CA LEU A 32 -20.30 -5.05 3.31
C LEU A 32 -19.51 -5.20 1.99
N ASN A 33 -19.24 -6.42 1.61
CA ASN A 33 -18.60 -6.71 0.32
C ASN A 33 -19.65 -6.64 -0.80
N THR A 34 -19.94 -5.43 -1.26
CA THR A 34 -20.78 -5.16 -2.43
C THR A 34 -20.03 -4.29 -3.43
N PRO A 35 -20.39 -4.33 -4.73
CA PRO A 35 -19.75 -3.48 -5.73
C PRO A 35 -19.73 -2.00 -5.36
N GLN A 36 -20.85 -1.48 -4.84
CA GLN A 36 -20.98 -0.08 -4.43
C GLN A 36 -20.05 0.25 -3.25
N THR A 37 -19.98 -0.63 -2.26
CA THR A 37 -19.13 -0.42 -1.10
C THR A 37 -17.66 -0.49 -1.47
N ASN A 38 -17.28 -1.48 -2.28
CA ASN A 38 -15.91 -1.62 -2.77
C ASN A 38 -15.46 -0.41 -3.59
N PHE A 39 -16.34 0.09 -4.45
CA PHE A 39 -16.10 1.32 -5.20
C PHE A 39 -15.90 2.53 -4.27
N GLN A 40 -16.78 2.71 -3.29
CA GLN A 40 -16.66 3.82 -2.34
C GLN A 40 -15.39 3.76 -1.51
N GLU A 41 -15.02 2.60 -1.02
CA GLU A 41 -13.80 2.45 -0.21
C GLU A 41 -12.54 2.67 -1.05
N MET A 42 -12.52 2.19 -2.31
CA MET A 42 -11.43 2.48 -3.24
C MET A 42 -11.31 3.99 -3.49
N TRP A 43 -12.41 4.65 -3.88
CA TRP A 43 -12.40 6.09 -4.15
C TRP A 43 -11.95 6.91 -2.94
N LYS A 44 -12.48 6.62 -1.74
CA LYS A 44 -12.11 7.30 -0.49
C LYS A 44 -10.63 7.09 -0.14
N SER A 45 -10.11 5.88 -0.36
CA SER A 45 -8.70 5.58 -0.08
C SER A 45 -7.78 6.46 -0.93
N TYR A 46 -8.09 6.62 -2.21
CA TYR A 46 -7.34 7.53 -3.06
C TYR A 46 -7.53 8.99 -2.66
N ASP A 47 -8.78 9.42 -2.41
CA ASP A 47 -9.09 10.78 -1.97
C ASP A 47 -8.31 11.18 -0.70
N GLN A 48 -8.18 10.24 0.23
CA GLN A 48 -7.53 10.49 1.52
C GLN A 48 -6.00 10.39 1.46
N TYR A 49 -5.44 9.50 0.64
CA TYR A 49 -4.03 9.14 0.72
C TYR A 49 -3.22 9.50 -0.52
N TYR A 50 -3.83 9.70 -1.67
CA TYR A 50 -3.10 10.07 -2.87
C TYR A 50 -2.95 11.60 -2.97
N GLY A 51 -1.72 12.08 -2.81
CA GLY A 51 -1.44 13.53 -2.72
C GLY A 51 -1.14 14.24 -4.04
N LEU A 52 -1.14 13.54 -5.19
CA LEU A 52 -0.61 14.08 -6.44
C LEU A 52 -1.68 14.50 -7.46
N PHE A 53 -2.97 14.48 -7.11
CA PHE A 53 -4.05 14.84 -8.03
C PHE A 53 -3.85 16.17 -8.75
N GLN A 54 -3.44 17.21 -8.03
CA GLN A 54 -3.18 18.52 -8.62
C GLN A 54 -2.00 18.51 -9.61
N ILE A 55 -0.95 17.74 -9.31
CA ILE A 55 0.22 17.62 -10.18
C ILE A 55 -0.11 16.82 -11.43
N LYS A 56 -0.99 15.85 -11.30
CA LYS A 56 -1.46 14.99 -12.40
C LYS A 56 -2.61 15.62 -13.19
N GLU A 57 -3.11 16.79 -12.75
CA GLU A 57 -4.26 17.48 -13.34
C GLU A 57 -5.54 16.62 -13.40
N VAL A 58 -5.72 15.74 -12.39
CA VAL A 58 -6.88 14.86 -12.27
C VAL A 58 -7.87 15.42 -11.25
N ASP A 59 -9.09 15.65 -11.68
CA ASP A 59 -10.22 15.96 -10.80
C ASP A 59 -10.83 14.64 -10.28
N TRP A 60 -10.42 14.24 -9.08
CA TRP A 60 -10.84 12.98 -8.49
C TRP A 60 -12.33 12.95 -8.12
N GLN A 61 -12.92 14.10 -7.80
CA GLN A 61 -14.37 14.19 -7.60
C GLN A 61 -15.13 14.02 -8.93
N ALA A 62 -14.68 14.62 -10.01
CA ALA A 62 -15.29 14.43 -11.32
C ALA A 62 -15.17 12.96 -11.79
N THR A 63 -14.09 12.28 -11.43
CA THR A 63 -13.94 10.85 -11.66
C THR A 63 -15.02 10.06 -10.89
N TYR A 64 -15.25 10.35 -9.62
CA TYR A 64 -16.34 9.75 -8.86
C TYR A 64 -17.70 9.95 -9.52
N ASP A 65 -18.02 11.20 -9.87
CA ASP A 65 -19.32 11.58 -10.46
C ASP A 65 -19.55 10.87 -11.81
N THR A 66 -18.48 10.52 -12.51
CA THR A 66 -18.55 9.80 -13.78
C THR A 66 -18.86 8.32 -13.58
N TYR A 67 -18.18 7.66 -12.64
CA TYR A 67 -18.22 6.20 -12.51
C TYR A 67 -19.24 5.69 -11.49
N ALA A 68 -19.53 6.44 -10.42
CA ALA A 68 -20.47 6.01 -9.40
C ALA A 68 -21.88 5.63 -9.92
N PRO A 69 -22.46 6.34 -10.91
CA PRO A 69 -23.76 5.98 -11.48
C PRO A 69 -23.77 4.66 -12.26
N LEU A 70 -22.60 4.14 -12.66
CA LEU A 70 -22.49 2.89 -13.43
C LEU A 70 -22.55 1.66 -12.54
N ILE A 71 -22.38 1.82 -11.21
CA ILE A 71 -22.24 0.72 -10.27
C ILE A 71 -23.57 0.40 -9.61
N ASN A 72 -23.97 -0.86 -9.66
CA ASN A 72 -25.19 -1.37 -9.09
C ASN A 72 -25.00 -2.81 -8.56
N ASP A 73 -26.06 -3.42 -8.01
CA ASP A 73 -25.99 -4.75 -7.40
C ASP A 73 -25.67 -5.88 -8.40
N GLN A 74 -25.78 -5.63 -9.70
CA GLN A 74 -25.43 -6.58 -10.75
C GLN A 74 -24.02 -6.37 -11.32
N THR A 75 -23.33 -5.31 -10.92
CA THR A 75 -21.95 -5.08 -11.37
C THR A 75 -21.08 -6.23 -10.92
N THR A 76 -20.45 -6.88 -11.86
CA THR A 76 -19.54 -8.01 -11.61
C THR A 76 -18.19 -7.52 -11.11
N ASP A 77 -17.42 -8.42 -10.50
CA ASP A 77 -16.05 -8.10 -10.05
C ASP A 77 -15.15 -7.70 -11.24
N GLU A 78 -15.35 -8.29 -12.41
CA GLU A 78 -14.58 -7.95 -13.62
C GLU A 78 -14.90 -6.53 -14.11
N GLU A 79 -16.19 -6.19 -14.21
CA GLU A 79 -16.61 -4.83 -14.56
C GLU A 79 -16.11 -3.79 -13.55
N LEU A 80 -16.10 -4.16 -12.26
CA LEU A 80 -15.59 -3.27 -11.23
C LEU A 80 -14.07 -3.06 -11.34
N LYS A 81 -13.32 -4.10 -11.70
CA LYS A 81 -11.87 -3.99 -11.97
C LYS A 81 -11.59 -3.10 -13.17
N ASP A 82 -12.35 -3.24 -14.25
CA ASP A 82 -12.23 -2.39 -15.43
C ASP A 82 -12.48 -0.92 -15.08
N ILE A 83 -13.53 -0.67 -14.28
CA ILE A 83 -13.82 0.69 -13.77
C ILE A 83 -12.66 1.22 -12.92
N PHE A 84 -12.12 0.40 -12.02
CA PHE A 84 -10.99 0.81 -11.20
C PHE A 84 -9.75 1.14 -12.03
N HIS A 85 -9.48 0.34 -13.05
CA HIS A 85 -8.40 0.63 -13.99
C HIS A 85 -8.62 1.99 -14.67
N ASP A 86 -9.79 2.20 -15.26
CA ASP A 86 -10.11 3.44 -15.96
C ASP A 86 -10.04 4.68 -15.05
N MET A 87 -10.36 4.52 -13.77
CA MET A 87 -10.26 5.59 -12.78
C MET A 87 -8.82 5.98 -12.45
N ILE A 88 -7.93 5.00 -12.30
CA ILE A 88 -6.55 5.26 -11.86
C ILE A 88 -5.57 5.43 -13.02
N ASP A 89 -5.89 4.95 -14.24
CA ASP A 89 -5.02 5.08 -15.41
C ASP A 89 -4.58 6.52 -15.71
N PRO A 90 -5.46 7.54 -15.62
CA PRO A 90 -5.07 8.94 -15.81
C PRO A 90 -4.04 9.47 -14.82
N LEU A 91 -3.88 8.82 -13.66
CA LEU A 91 -2.86 9.20 -12.69
C LEU A 91 -1.45 8.97 -13.24
N ASN A 92 -1.28 8.02 -14.13
CA ASN A 92 -0.01 7.67 -14.77
C ASN A 92 1.15 7.66 -13.75
N ASP A 93 0.99 6.85 -12.70
CA ASP A 93 1.88 6.80 -11.55
C ASP A 93 2.22 5.35 -11.19
N ASN A 94 3.45 4.95 -11.46
CA ASN A 94 3.94 3.59 -11.22
C ASN A 94 3.97 3.18 -9.74
N HIS A 95 3.75 4.10 -8.83
CA HIS A 95 3.74 3.84 -7.39
C HIS A 95 2.33 3.59 -6.85
N THR A 96 1.31 3.72 -7.71
CA THR A 96 -0.07 3.47 -7.33
C THR A 96 -0.68 2.30 -8.11
N PHE A 97 -1.35 1.42 -7.40
CA PHE A 97 -1.99 0.22 -7.95
C PHE A 97 -3.03 -0.31 -6.97
N ILE A 98 -3.92 -1.16 -7.47
CA ILE A 98 -4.93 -1.84 -6.65
C ILE A 98 -4.62 -3.34 -6.65
N ILE A 99 -4.61 -3.95 -5.47
CA ILE A 99 -4.52 -5.41 -5.30
C ILE A 99 -5.93 -5.91 -4.99
N THR A 100 -6.44 -6.79 -5.82
CA THR A 100 -7.76 -7.39 -5.63
C THR A 100 -7.68 -8.69 -4.82
N THR A 101 -6.75 -9.56 -5.19
CA THR A 101 -6.43 -10.80 -4.45
C THR A 101 -4.94 -11.13 -4.60
N GLU A 102 -4.41 -12.00 -3.75
CA GLU A 102 -3.00 -12.41 -3.80
C GLU A 102 -2.58 -13.11 -5.11
N ASN A 103 -3.53 -13.68 -5.84
CA ASN A 103 -3.27 -14.49 -7.03
C ASN A 103 -3.62 -13.80 -8.34
N GLU A 104 -4.16 -12.59 -8.31
CA GLU A 104 -4.51 -11.83 -9.50
C GLU A 104 -3.48 -10.75 -9.82
N PRO A 105 -3.32 -10.38 -11.10
CA PRO A 105 -2.52 -9.22 -11.47
C PRO A 105 -3.03 -7.96 -10.76
N ARG A 106 -2.12 -7.09 -10.40
CA ARG A 106 -2.46 -5.76 -9.88
C ARG A 106 -3.13 -4.96 -10.99
N ILE A 107 -4.09 -4.11 -10.60
CA ILE A 107 -4.61 -3.06 -11.46
C ILE A 107 -3.62 -1.90 -11.34
N GLU A 108 -2.90 -1.61 -12.38
CA GLU A 108 -1.82 -0.62 -12.39
C GLU A 108 -2.28 0.70 -13.00
N SER A 109 -1.71 1.80 -12.56
CA SER A 109 -1.94 3.13 -13.09
C SER A 109 -0.86 3.48 -14.10
N GLY A 110 -1.27 3.75 -15.36
CA GLY A 110 -0.39 4.21 -16.42
C GLY A 110 0.42 3.11 -17.10
N ILE A 111 1.22 3.51 -18.07
CA ILE A 111 2.00 2.61 -18.92
C ILE A 111 3.41 2.48 -18.35
N PHE A 112 3.72 1.36 -17.73
CA PHE A 112 5.06 1.03 -17.24
C PHE A 112 6.16 1.03 -18.33
N ASP A 113 5.77 0.90 -19.59
CA ASP A 113 6.67 0.49 -20.68
C ASP A 113 7.37 1.65 -21.40
N THR A 114 7.08 2.90 -21.06
CA THR A 114 7.62 4.03 -21.83
C THR A 114 8.75 4.81 -21.18
N LEU A 115 9.01 4.59 -19.92
CA LEU A 115 10.21 5.10 -19.28
C LEU A 115 11.40 4.13 -19.52
N LYS A 116 11.80 3.99 -20.77
CA LYS A 116 13.19 3.66 -21.05
C LYS A 116 14.04 4.81 -20.52
N VAL A 117 14.33 4.75 -19.23
CA VAL A 117 15.38 5.58 -18.65
C VAL A 117 16.61 5.20 -19.43
N GLN A 118 16.97 6.02 -20.42
CA GLN A 118 18.33 5.98 -20.98
C GLN A 118 19.24 6.37 -19.83
N THR A 119 19.72 5.37 -19.14
CA THR A 119 20.70 5.61 -18.11
C THR A 119 22.06 5.48 -18.76
N ASP A 120 22.74 6.60 -18.92
CA ASP A 120 24.20 6.61 -19.04
C ASP A 120 24.86 6.20 -17.72
N PHE A 121 24.04 5.78 -16.75
CA PHE A 121 24.46 5.31 -15.44
C PHE A 121 24.93 3.85 -15.52
N SER A 122 26.14 3.62 -15.09
CA SER A 122 26.69 2.27 -14.91
C SER A 122 27.27 2.13 -13.51
N LEU A 123 26.73 1.17 -12.75
CA LEU A 123 27.26 0.82 -11.44
C LEU A 123 28.74 0.43 -11.48
N ASP A 124 29.21 -0.16 -12.58
CA ASP A 124 30.59 -0.59 -12.75
C ASP A 124 31.58 0.59 -12.79
N LEU A 125 31.11 1.79 -13.09
CA LEU A 125 31.94 2.99 -13.12
C LEU A 125 32.13 3.63 -11.75
N ILE A 126 31.22 3.37 -10.81
CA ILE A 126 31.22 4.02 -9.48
C ILE A 126 32.56 3.80 -8.74
N PRO A 127 33.10 2.57 -8.66
CA PRO A 127 34.38 2.34 -7.97
C PRO A 127 35.57 3.12 -8.54
N SER A 128 35.44 3.64 -9.76
CA SER A 128 36.49 4.47 -10.36
C SER A 128 36.52 5.90 -9.81
N TYR A 129 35.42 6.35 -9.19
CA TYR A 129 35.29 7.70 -8.66
C TYR A 129 35.15 7.74 -7.15
N VAL A 130 34.80 6.60 -6.51
CA VAL A 130 34.53 6.49 -5.09
C VAL A 130 35.66 5.70 -4.41
N SER A 131 36.38 6.36 -3.51
CA SER A 131 37.39 5.72 -2.66
C SER A 131 36.70 4.95 -1.54
N ASP A 132 37.34 3.88 -1.04
CA ASP A 132 36.82 3.04 0.05
C ASP A 132 35.44 2.48 -0.25
N PHE A 133 35.20 2.20 -1.54
CA PHE A 133 33.89 1.71 -2.01
C PHE A 133 33.58 0.38 -1.34
N THR A 134 32.46 0.35 -0.63
CA THR A 134 32.04 -0.78 0.20
C THR A 134 30.60 -1.15 -0.11
N HIS A 135 30.35 -2.44 -0.26
CA HIS A 135 28.99 -3.00 -0.33
C HIS A 135 28.53 -3.40 1.06
N TYR A 136 27.35 -2.93 1.45
CA TYR A 136 26.69 -3.38 2.67
C TYR A 136 25.35 -4.05 2.32
N GLY A 137 25.31 -5.35 2.50
CA GLY A 137 24.17 -6.15 2.05
C GLY A 137 24.03 -6.16 0.53
N ALA A 138 22.81 -6.33 0.03
CA ALA A 138 22.55 -6.39 -1.42
C ALA A 138 22.11 -5.05 -2.03
N ALA A 139 21.84 -4.03 -1.22
CA ALA A 139 21.19 -2.81 -1.68
C ALA A 139 21.87 -1.50 -1.30
N ILE A 140 22.94 -1.53 -0.51
CA ILE A 140 23.59 -0.30 -0.05
C ILE A 140 25.05 -0.33 -0.47
N ASP A 141 25.47 0.70 -1.20
CA ASP A 141 26.86 0.96 -1.49
C ASP A 141 27.27 2.30 -0.91
N TYR A 142 28.46 2.39 -0.38
CA TYR A 142 28.95 3.66 0.14
C TYR A 142 30.47 3.82 -0.03
N GLY A 143 30.94 5.05 0.12
CA GLY A 143 32.34 5.39 0.05
C GLY A 143 32.58 6.88 0.09
N THR A 144 33.72 7.34 -0.42
CA THR A 144 34.12 8.74 -0.38
C THR A 144 34.48 9.22 -1.78
N LEU A 145 33.88 10.32 -2.21
CA LEU A 145 34.29 11.06 -3.41
C LEU A 145 35.43 12.02 -3.10
N GLU A 146 36.10 12.53 -4.15
CA GLU A 146 37.11 13.56 -4.04
C GLU A 146 36.55 14.78 -3.26
N GLY A 147 37.39 15.40 -2.41
CA GLY A 147 36.96 16.51 -1.58
C GLY A 147 36.29 16.11 -0.26
N ASN A 148 36.44 14.88 0.18
CA ASN A 148 35.88 14.34 1.43
C ASN A 148 34.33 14.38 1.45
N ILE A 149 33.69 14.07 0.33
CA ILE A 149 32.24 14.00 0.18
C ILE A 149 31.81 12.54 0.35
N GLY A 150 30.86 12.28 1.28
CA GLY A 150 30.28 10.95 1.45
C GLY A 150 29.41 10.59 0.23
N TYR A 151 29.57 9.37 -0.26
CA TYR A 151 28.74 8.77 -1.30
C TYR A 151 27.93 7.64 -0.70
N ILE A 152 26.62 7.61 -0.99
CA ILE A 152 25.73 6.49 -0.67
C ILE A 152 24.85 6.22 -1.88
N HIS A 153 24.78 4.96 -2.28
CA HIS A 153 23.83 4.44 -3.25
C HIS A 153 22.87 3.48 -2.56
N LEU A 154 21.59 3.69 -2.77
CA LEU A 154 20.52 2.81 -2.30
C LEU A 154 19.89 2.17 -3.52
N GLY A 155 20.16 0.88 -3.73
CA GLY A 155 19.64 0.12 -4.86
C GLY A 155 18.21 -0.38 -4.67
N ASP A 156 17.76 -0.45 -3.41
CA ASP A 156 16.42 -0.91 -3.06
C ASP A 156 15.95 -0.27 -1.74
N PHE A 157 14.65 -0.03 -1.66
CA PHE A 157 13.97 0.45 -0.45
C PHE A 157 13.08 -0.61 0.20
N ILE A 158 13.12 -1.85 -0.28
CA ILE A 158 12.37 -2.95 0.34
C ILE A 158 13.10 -3.33 1.63
N PRO A 159 12.50 -3.07 2.82
CA PRO A 159 13.10 -3.46 4.08
C PRO A 159 13.07 -4.99 4.21
N SER A 160 14.09 -5.67 3.72
CA SER A 160 14.32 -7.03 4.17
C SER A 160 14.84 -6.95 5.61
N GLN A 161 14.30 -7.77 6.51
CA GLN A 161 14.77 -7.85 7.91
C GLN A 161 16.28 -8.07 8.03
N GLN A 162 16.92 -8.47 6.94
CA GLN A 162 18.36 -8.74 6.86
C GLN A 162 19.20 -7.47 6.78
N TYR A 163 18.63 -6.30 6.45
CA TYR A 163 19.38 -5.05 6.31
C TYR A 163 19.42 -4.20 7.59
N PHE A 164 18.52 -4.44 8.53
CA PHE A 164 18.40 -3.65 9.75
C PHE A 164 18.56 -4.47 11.04
N GLY A 165 18.94 -5.72 10.94
CA GLY A 165 19.24 -6.58 12.07
C GLY A 165 20.74 -6.64 12.31
N ASP A 166 21.15 -6.34 13.53
CA ASP A 166 22.49 -6.46 14.10
C ASP A 166 23.45 -5.27 13.79
N ALA A 167 23.16 -4.12 14.39
CA ALA A 167 24.17 -3.14 14.73
C ALA A 167 24.48 -3.20 16.23
#